data_120d6f008e6513fe46343593273fa1ef
#
_entry.id   120d6f008e6513fe46343593273fa1ef
#
_cell.length_a   1.000
_cell.length_b   1.000
_cell.length_c   1.000
_cell.angle_alpha   90.00
_cell.angle_beta   90.00
_cell.angle_gamma   90.00
#
_symmetry.space_group_name_H-M   'P 1'
#
loop_
_entity.id
_entity.type
_entity.pdbx_description
1 polymer ?
#
loop_
_entity_poly.entity_id
_entity_poly.type
_entity_poly.pdbx_seq_one_letter_code
_entity_poly.pdbx_strand_id
1 'polypeptide(L)'
;MRLVPLFLLLAGCSGADSEMTQAPQDLEKAAIERGLVRNPAETEIAGLYARDTDRICIVPATIGYKIGAFVDYGDGVTCSGTGTASRVGETLHIELGEGNACGFDAKFNGEKISLPGALPEGCTKLCNRRASYAGLEVSRLSESAAEAAAMRDANGKRLCAE
;
A
#
# COMPACT_ATOMS: atom_id res chain seq x y z
N MET A 1 -77.68 -9.70 23.66
CA MET A 1 -76.18 -9.67 23.66
C MET A 1 -75.74 -9.66 22.20
N ARG A 2 -75.27 -8.51 21.70
CA ARG A 2 -74.77 -8.36 20.35
C ARG A 2 -73.24 -8.26 20.41
N LEU A 3 -72.54 -9.28 19.89
CA LEU A 3 -71.09 -9.25 19.70
C LEU A 3 -70.77 -8.43 18.44
N VAL A 4 -69.93 -7.39 18.61
CA VAL A 4 -69.34 -6.59 17.55
C VAL A 4 -67.95 -7.14 17.28
N PRO A 5 -67.62 -7.59 16.06
CA PRO A 5 -66.23 -7.98 15.75
C PRO A 5 -65.37 -6.74 15.52
N LEU A 6 -64.29 -6.62 16.24
CA LEU A 6 -63.27 -5.62 16.12
C LEU A 6 -62.32 -6.03 14.97
N PHE A 7 -62.39 -5.38 13.82
CA PHE A 7 -61.41 -5.55 12.75
C PHE A 7 -60.14 -4.73 13.03
N LEU A 8 -59.04 -5.42 13.32
CA LEU A 8 -57.72 -4.80 13.32
C LEU A 8 -57.21 -4.66 11.88
N LEU A 9 -57.11 -3.42 11.42
CA LEU A 9 -56.41 -3.10 10.19
C LEU A 9 -54.90 -3.03 10.49
N LEU A 10 -54.12 -4.03 10.04
CA LEU A 10 -52.69 -3.96 9.98
C LEU A 10 -52.30 -3.11 8.74
N ALA A 11 -51.89 -1.88 8.95
CA ALA A 11 -51.22 -1.07 7.95
C ALA A 11 -49.78 -1.60 7.74
N GLY A 12 -49.56 -2.34 6.67
CA GLY A 12 -48.24 -2.75 6.24
C GLY A 12 -47.45 -1.53 5.76
N CYS A 13 -46.35 -1.21 6.43
CA CYS A 13 -45.36 -0.30 5.89
C CYS A 13 -44.68 -0.98 4.70
N SER A 14 -45.02 -0.56 3.50
CA SER A 14 -44.19 -0.84 2.31
C SER A 14 -42.88 -0.08 2.47
N GLY A 15 -41.85 -0.79 2.89
CA GLY A 15 -40.48 -0.29 2.87
C GLY A 15 -40.05 -0.06 1.42
N ALA A 16 -39.77 1.17 1.08
CA ALA A 16 -39.11 1.51 -0.17
C ALA A 16 -37.78 0.76 -0.22
N ASP A 17 -37.60 -0.02 -1.28
CA ASP A 17 -36.31 -0.59 -1.68
C ASP A 17 -35.36 0.58 -1.99
N SER A 18 -34.61 1.03 -0.98
CA SER A 18 -33.51 1.94 -1.19
C SER A 18 -32.29 1.12 -1.61
N GLU A 19 -31.89 1.33 -2.84
CA GLU A 19 -30.65 0.85 -3.42
C GLU A 19 -29.46 1.08 -2.48
N MET A 20 -29.09 0.05 -1.73
CA MET A 20 -27.91 0.03 -0.86
C MET A 20 -26.71 -0.58 -1.59
N THR A 21 -26.39 -0.14 -2.82
CA THR A 21 -25.27 -0.70 -3.58
C THR A 21 -24.13 0.31 -3.85
N GLN A 22 -24.20 1.54 -3.32
CA GLN A 22 -23.15 2.56 -3.58
C GLN A 22 -22.52 3.20 -2.33
N ALA A 23 -22.82 2.73 -1.14
CA ALA A 23 -22.36 3.38 0.10
C ALA A 23 -20.84 3.42 0.36
N PRO A 24 -19.99 2.41 0.02
CA PRO A 24 -18.56 2.46 0.35
C PRO A 24 -17.77 3.49 -0.44
N GLN A 25 -18.03 3.64 -1.73
CA GLN A 25 -17.28 4.57 -2.59
C GLN A 25 -17.62 6.04 -2.33
N ASP A 26 -18.85 6.34 -1.96
CA ASP A 26 -19.28 7.70 -1.65
C ASP A 26 -18.70 8.24 -0.34
N LEU A 27 -18.48 7.38 0.66
CA LEU A 27 -17.90 7.78 1.96
C LEU A 27 -16.42 8.15 1.84
N GLU A 28 -15.64 7.36 1.10
CA GLU A 28 -14.22 7.64 0.87
C GLU A 28 -14.05 8.94 0.08
N LYS A 29 -14.80 9.09 -1.00
CA LYS A 29 -14.80 10.32 -1.80
C LYS A 29 -15.19 11.53 -0.97
N ALA A 30 -16.24 11.43 -0.17
CA ALA A 30 -16.67 12.52 0.72
C ALA A 30 -15.63 12.84 1.80
N ALA A 31 -14.88 11.86 2.29
CA ALA A 31 -13.79 12.06 3.25
C ALA A 31 -12.59 12.75 2.60
N ILE A 32 -12.24 12.39 1.35
CA ILE A 32 -11.19 13.05 0.56
C ILE A 32 -11.60 14.50 0.25
N GLU A 33 -12.82 14.75 -0.23
CA GLU A 33 -13.32 16.09 -0.55
C GLU A 33 -13.34 17.03 0.67
N ARG A 34 -13.52 16.48 1.88
CA ARG A 34 -13.47 17.22 3.14
C ARG A 34 -12.07 17.34 3.73
N GLY A 35 -11.05 16.80 3.08
CA GLY A 35 -9.68 16.80 3.56
C GLY A 35 -9.43 15.94 4.82
N LEU A 36 -10.34 15.01 5.15
CA LEU A 36 -10.20 14.09 6.28
C LEU A 36 -9.25 12.94 5.95
N VAL A 37 -9.16 12.59 4.66
CA VAL A 37 -8.27 11.58 4.12
C VAL A 37 -7.52 12.18 2.93
N ARG A 38 -6.23 11.89 2.80
CA ARG A 38 -5.45 12.32 1.64
C ARG A 38 -5.94 11.60 0.39
N ASN A 39 -6.00 12.34 -0.73
CA ASN A 39 -6.26 11.70 -2.02
C ASN A 39 -5.07 10.82 -2.42
N PRO A 40 -5.21 9.48 -2.47
CA PRO A 40 -4.09 8.61 -2.81
C PRO A 40 -3.49 8.95 -4.17
N ALA A 41 -4.32 9.34 -5.14
CA ALA A 41 -3.87 9.64 -6.49
C ALA A 41 -3.00 10.90 -6.60
N GLU A 42 -3.14 11.85 -5.68
CA GLU A 42 -2.42 13.13 -5.66
C GLU A 42 -1.27 13.17 -4.64
N THR A 43 -1.21 12.19 -3.74
CA THR A 43 -0.18 12.14 -2.70
C THR A 43 1.16 11.75 -3.30
N GLU A 44 2.22 12.56 -3.04
CA GLU A 44 3.60 12.23 -3.44
C GLU A 44 4.05 10.91 -2.78
N ILE A 45 4.73 10.05 -3.56
CA ILE A 45 5.21 8.76 -3.06
C ILE A 45 6.63 8.79 -2.52
N ALA A 46 7.40 9.86 -2.78
CA ALA A 46 8.74 9.98 -2.25
C ALA A 46 8.71 10.00 -0.71
N GLY A 47 9.65 9.31 -0.11
CA GLY A 47 9.74 9.21 1.35
C GLY A 47 10.29 7.90 1.85
N LEU A 48 10.29 7.77 3.17
CA LEU A 48 10.68 6.56 3.88
C LEU A 48 9.42 5.91 4.46
N TYR A 49 9.30 4.61 4.24
CA TYR A 49 8.22 3.76 4.75
C TYR A 49 8.79 2.68 5.65
N ALA A 50 8.06 2.32 6.69
CA ALA A 50 8.55 1.38 7.68
C ALA A 50 7.44 0.51 8.29
N ARG A 51 7.85 -0.69 8.73
CA ARG A 51 7.14 -1.56 9.66
C ARG A 51 8.19 -2.31 10.45
N ASP A 52 8.23 -2.12 11.76
CA ASP A 52 9.26 -2.71 12.64
C ASP A 52 10.69 -2.44 12.11
N THR A 53 11.38 -3.48 11.66
CA THR A 53 12.71 -3.41 11.05
C THR A 53 12.69 -3.29 9.53
N ASP A 54 11.54 -3.55 8.92
CA ASP A 54 11.37 -3.49 7.47
C ASP A 54 11.28 -2.05 6.97
N ARG A 55 11.88 -1.77 5.83
CA ARG A 55 11.97 -0.41 5.27
C ARG A 55 11.82 -0.44 3.75
N ILE A 56 11.13 0.58 3.24
CA ILE A 56 11.16 0.96 1.82
C ILE A 56 11.50 2.44 1.75
N CYS A 57 12.48 2.80 0.95
CA CYS A 57 12.76 4.18 0.56
C CYS A 57 12.35 4.42 -0.88
N ILE A 58 11.79 5.59 -1.17
CA ILE A 58 11.47 6.05 -2.52
C ILE A 58 11.98 7.48 -2.66
N VAL A 59 12.78 7.72 -3.69
CA VAL A 59 13.29 9.07 -4.01
C VAL A 59 13.04 9.41 -5.47
N PRO A 60 12.79 10.69 -5.82
CA PRO A 60 12.63 11.11 -7.19
C PRO A 60 13.87 10.79 -8.03
N ALA A 61 13.67 10.40 -9.27
CA ALA A 61 14.71 10.21 -10.26
C ALA A 61 14.40 11.06 -11.51
N THR A 62 15.29 11.08 -12.49
CA THR A 62 15.07 11.80 -13.75
C THR A 62 13.83 11.29 -14.48
N ILE A 63 13.57 9.98 -14.40
CA ILE A 63 12.34 9.35 -14.90
C ILE A 63 11.83 8.44 -13.78
N GLY A 64 10.60 8.71 -13.30
CA GLY A 64 9.99 7.94 -12.20
C GLY A 64 10.73 8.12 -10.88
N TYR A 65 10.98 7.03 -10.19
CA TYR A 65 11.57 7.01 -8.85
C TYR A 65 12.62 5.92 -8.74
N LYS A 66 13.62 6.16 -7.88
CA LYS A 66 14.47 5.10 -7.32
C LYS A 66 13.77 4.53 -6.10
N ILE A 67 13.87 3.22 -5.92
CA ILE A 67 13.35 2.50 -4.77
C ILE A 67 14.42 1.62 -4.17
N GLY A 68 14.41 1.51 -2.85
CA GLY A 68 15.16 0.52 -2.10
C GLY A 68 14.25 -0.18 -1.12
N ALA A 69 14.37 -1.49 -1.01
CA ALA A 69 13.60 -2.31 -0.08
C ALA A 69 14.54 -3.14 0.78
N PHE A 70 14.27 -3.17 2.07
CA PHE A 70 14.98 -3.96 3.07
C PHE A 70 13.99 -4.62 4.01
N VAL A 71 14.15 -5.92 4.22
CA VAL A 71 13.34 -6.72 5.15
C VAL A 71 14.31 -7.49 6.05
N ASP A 72 14.04 -7.51 7.35
CA ASP A 72 14.87 -8.16 8.34
C ASP A 72 14.03 -9.00 9.31
N TYR A 73 14.15 -10.32 9.19
CA TYR A 73 13.51 -11.29 10.07
C TYR A 73 14.38 -11.65 11.29
N GLY A 74 15.51 -10.97 11.49
CA GLY A 74 16.48 -11.29 12.51
C GLY A 74 17.46 -12.40 12.10
N ASP A 75 18.48 -12.63 12.91
CA ASP A 75 19.51 -13.67 12.72
C ASP A 75 20.17 -13.67 11.33
N GLY A 76 20.24 -12.50 10.70
CA GLY A 76 20.79 -12.32 9.38
C GLY A 76 19.91 -12.91 8.25
N VAL A 77 18.61 -13.14 8.50
CA VAL A 77 17.63 -13.56 7.49
C VAL A 77 17.01 -12.30 6.89
N THR A 78 17.51 -11.86 5.76
CA THR A 78 17.19 -10.54 5.18
C THR A 78 16.90 -10.60 3.68
N CYS A 79 16.16 -9.61 3.19
CA CYS A 79 16.13 -9.24 1.78
C CYS A 79 16.66 -7.80 1.64
N SER A 80 17.45 -7.54 0.61
CA SER A 80 17.95 -6.21 0.29
C SER A 80 17.96 -6.02 -1.23
N GLY A 81 17.26 -5.01 -1.72
CA GLY A 81 17.16 -4.73 -3.14
C GLY A 81 17.04 -3.24 -3.42
N THR A 82 17.58 -2.84 -4.56
CA THR A 82 17.44 -1.50 -5.13
C THR A 82 16.85 -1.61 -6.52
N GLY A 83 16.20 -0.57 -6.99
CA GLY A 83 15.60 -0.60 -8.32
C GLY A 83 14.88 0.69 -8.67
N THR A 84 13.87 0.56 -9.50
CA THR A 84 13.04 1.66 -9.98
C THR A 84 11.58 1.44 -9.61
N ALA A 85 10.85 2.55 -9.50
CA ALA A 85 9.41 2.53 -9.35
C ALA A 85 8.77 3.56 -10.28
N SER A 86 7.61 3.22 -10.80
CA SER A 86 6.73 4.15 -11.48
C SER A 86 5.32 4.04 -10.90
N ARG A 87 4.48 5.05 -11.12
CA ARG A 87 3.18 5.11 -10.51
C ARG A 87 2.08 5.39 -11.53
N VAL A 88 0.97 4.66 -11.40
CA VAL A 88 -0.28 4.93 -12.11
C VAL A 88 -1.43 4.83 -11.11
N GLY A 89 -2.01 5.98 -10.74
CA GLY A 89 -3.05 6.04 -9.70
C GLY A 89 -2.55 5.53 -8.35
N GLU A 90 -3.16 4.48 -7.85
CA GLU A 90 -2.81 3.79 -6.59
C GLU A 90 -1.88 2.58 -6.79
N THR A 91 -1.47 2.31 -8.02
CA THR A 91 -0.56 1.21 -8.35
C THR A 91 0.85 1.73 -8.49
N LEU A 92 1.79 1.09 -7.81
CA LEU A 92 3.23 1.26 -7.97
C LEU A 92 3.77 0.07 -8.73
N HIS A 93 4.23 0.29 -9.96
CA HIS A 93 5.03 -0.70 -10.67
C HIS A 93 6.47 -0.64 -10.16
N ILE A 94 6.95 -1.71 -9.55
CA ILE A 94 8.25 -1.81 -8.87
C ILE A 94 9.10 -2.85 -9.58
N GLU A 95 10.33 -2.48 -9.89
CA GLU A 95 11.35 -3.37 -10.46
C GLU A 95 12.58 -3.34 -9.54
N LEU A 96 12.86 -4.44 -8.84
CA LEU A 96 14.03 -4.59 -7.97
C LEU A 96 15.10 -5.47 -8.61
N GLY A 97 16.35 -5.12 -8.38
CA GLY A 97 17.49 -5.83 -8.92
C GLY A 97 17.77 -5.47 -10.38
N GLU A 98 18.49 -6.35 -11.07
CA GLU A 98 18.84 -6.17 -12.47
C GLU A 98 17.96 -7.04 -13.39
N GLY A 99 17.64 -6.54 -14.58
CA GLY A 99 17.03 -7.32 -15.65
C GLY A 99 15.56 -7.69 -15.44
N ASN A 100 14.78 -6.88 -14.72
CA ASN A 100 13.32 -7.03 -14.56
C ASN A 100 12.86 -8.40 -13.98
N ALA A 101 13.78 -9.16 -13.38
CA ALA A 101 13.45 -10.47 -12.86
C ALA A 101 12.57 -10.41 -11.59
N CYS A 102 12.60 -9.28 -10.87
CA CYS A 102 11.76 -8.99 -9.71
C CYS A 102 10.91 -7.76 -9.98
N GLY A 103 10.01 -7.84 -10.95
CA GLY A 103 9.03 -6.82 -11.29
C GLY A 103 7.64 -7.20 -10.80
N PHE A 104 6.93 -6.30 -10.13
CA PHE A 104 5.58 -6.53 -9.60
C PHE A 104 4.85 -5.21 -9.35
N ASP A 105 3.53 -5.31 -9.21
CA ASP A 105 2.67 -4.20 -8.85
C ASP A 105 2.34 -4.24 -7.36
N ALA A 106 2.61 -3.13 -6.67
CA ALA A 106 2.24 -2.88 -5.29
C ALA A 106 1.07 -1.89 -5.21
N LYS A 107 0.30 -1.93 -4.14
CA LYS A 107 -0.77 -0.96 -3.86
C LYS A 107 -0.24 0.17 -2.99
N PHE A 108 -0.68 1.39 -3.28
CA PHE A 108 -0.41 2.59 -2.50
C PHE A 108 -1.70 3.36 -2.23
N ASN A 109 -2.04 3.56 -0.97
CA ASN A 109 -3.27 4.26 -0.56
C ASN A 109 -3.03 5.68 -0.03
N GLY A 110 -1.88 6.30 -0.38
CA GLY A 110 -1.49 7.63 0.11
C GLY A 110 -0.62 7.60 1.37
N GLU A 111 -0.70 6.55 2.19
CA GLU A 111 0.01 6.39 3.46
C GLU A 111 0.80 5.09 3.54
N LYS A 112 0.32 4.05 2.89
CA LYS A 112 0.82 2.68 3.02
C LYS A 112 1.15 2.08 1.66
N ILE A 113 2.23 1.31 1.62
CA ILE A 113 2.61 0.47 0.47
C ILE A 113 2.39 -0.99 0.87
N SER A 114 1.63 -1.72 0.06
CA SER A 114 1.35 -3.15 0.26
C SER A 114 1.80 -3.95 -0.95
N LEU A 115 2.76 -4.85 -0.75
CA LEU A 115 3.26 -5.75 -1.77
C LEU A 115 2.35 -6.96 -1.92
N PRO A 116 2.25 -7.59 -3.11
CA PRO A 116 1.45 -8.78 -3.30
C PRO A 116 1.97 -9.96 -2.49
N GLY A 117 1.05 -10.87 -2.10
CA GLY A 117 1.38 -12.08 -1.34
C GLY A 117 2.16 -13.13 -2.14
N ALA A 118 2.22 -12.99 -3.47
CA ALA A 118 3.04 -13.81 -4.36
C ALA A 118 3.87 -12.90 -5.25
N LEU A 119 5.17 -13.16 -5.34
CA LEU A 119 6.14 -12.39 -6.12
C LEU A 119 6.80 -13.28 -7.16
N PRO A 120 7.32 -12.71 -8.26
CA PRO A 120 8.14 -13.43 -9.23
C PRO A 120 9.31 -14.14 -8.56
N GLU A 121 9.69 -15.30 -9.09
CA GLU A 121 10.78 -16.12 -8.56
C GLU A 121 12.12 -15.35 -8.52
N GLY A 122 12.33 -14.42 -9.44
CA GLY A 122 13.51 -13.58 -9.47
C GLY A 122 13.72 -12.73 -8.20
N CYS A 123 12.66 -12.43 -7.45
CA CYS A 123 12.75 -11.69 -6.18
C CYS A 123 13.49 -12.46 -5.10
N THR A 124 13.51 -13.80 -5.15
CA THR A 124 14.22 -14.64 -4.19
C THR A 124 15.73 -14.42 -4.23
N LYS A 125 16.28 -13.98 -5.38
CA LYS A 125 17.71 -13.67 -5.54
C LYS A 125 18.18 -12.47 -4.72
N LEU A 126 17.24 -11.62 -4.31
CA LEU A 126 17.51 -10.44 -3.47
C LEU A 126 17.42 -10.77 -1.98
N CYS A 127 17.12 -12.02 -1.64
CA CYS A 127 16.93 -12.50 -0.30
C CYS A 127 17.92 -13.61 0.01
N ASN A 128 18.29 -13.73 1.29
CA ASN A 128 19.02 -14.87 1.77
C ASN A 128 18.10 -15.82 2.55
N ARG A 129 18.47 -17.08 2.61
CA ARG A 129 17.74 -18.14 3.35
C ARG A 129 16.25 -18.16 2.93
N ARG A 130 15.32 -17.93 3.88
CA ARG A 130 13.87 -17.97 3.68
C ARG A 130 13.21 -16.59 3.77
N ALA A 131 14.01 -15.52 3.72
CA ALA A 131 13.43 -14.18 3.68
C ALA A 131 12.63 -13.94 2.38
N SER A 132 11.66 -13.07 2.44
CA SER A 132 10.81 -12.72 1.30
C SER A 132 10.24 -11.31 1.45
N TYR A 133 10.03 -10.63 0.32
CA TYR A 133 9.24 -9.41 0.28
C TYR A 133 7.73 -9.66 0.16
N ALA A 134 7.30 -10.91 -0.09
CA ALA A 134 5.91 -11.23 -0.33
C ALA A 134 5.01 -10.85 0.86
N GLY A 135 3.95 -10.09 0.58
CA GLY A 135 3.02 -9.62 1.59
C GLY A 135 3.57 -8.54 2.52
N LEU A 136 4.72 -7.93 2.19
CA LEU A 136 5.25 -6.79 2.94
C LEU A 136 4.27 -5.63 2.89
N GLU A 137 3.98 -5.08 4.05
CA GLU A 137 3.18 -3.89 4.21
C GLU A 137 3.92 -2.90 5.09
N VAL A 138 4.13 -1.69 4.60
CA VAL A 138 4.85 -0.62 5.32
C VAL A 138 4.06 0.67 5.28
N SER A 139 4.08 1.41 6.39
CA SER A 139 3.44 2.72 6.49
C SER A 139 4.45 3.84 6.34
N ARG A 140 4.00 4.99 5.87
CA ARG A 140 4.84 6.17 5.72
C ARG A 140 5.41 6.60 7.07
N LEU A 141 6.71 6.63 7.16
CA LEU A 141 7.45 7.11 8.33
C LEU A 141 7.85 8.59 8.16
N SER A 142 8.26 8.96 6.93
CA SER A 142 8.70 10.32 6.61
C SER A 142 8.45 10.64 5.13
N GLU A 143 8.11 11.90 4.84
CA GLU A 143 7.98 12.44 3.49
C GLU A 143 9.31 13.04 2.98
N SER A 144 10.37 13.00 3.79
CA SER A 144 11.67 13.55 3.45
C SER A 144 12.43 12.66 2.47
N ALA A 145 12.64 13.14 1.23
CA ALA A 145 13.49 12.46 0.27
C ALA A 145 14.94 12.32 0.76
N ALA A 146 15.42 13.26 1.59
CA ALA A 146 16.77 13.20 2.16
C ALA A 146 16.90 12.05 3.18
N GLU A 147 15.88 11.84 4.02
CA GLU A 147 15.85 10.70 4.95
C GLU A 147 15.72 9.37 4.19
N ALA A 148 14.87 9.33 3.17
CA ALA A 148 14.76 8.18 2.29
C ALA A 148 16.10 7.84 1.62
N ALA A 149 16.82 8.82 1.07
CA ALA A 149 18.13 8.65 0.46
C ALA A 149 19.21 8.20 1.46
N ALA A 150 19.05 8.49 2.74
CA ALA A 150 19.97 8.08 3.80
C ALA A 150 19.76 6.62 4.24
N MET A 151 18.64 5.96 3.84
CA MET A 151 18.35 4.58 4.23
C MET A 151 19.45 3.62 3.81
N ARG A 152 19.79 2.70 4.74
CA ARG A 152 20.82 1.68 4.53
C ARG A 152 20.28 0.28 4.82
N ASP A 153 20.90 -0.71 4.19
CA ASP A 153 20.71 -2.12 4.54
C ASP A 153 21.56 -2.52 5.75
N ALA A 154 21.49 -3.79 6.14
CA ALA A 154 22.25 -4.36 7.25
C ALA A 154 23.80 -4.25 7.08
N ASN A 155 24.28 -4.13 5.84
CA ASN A 155 25.70 -3.99 5.51
C ASN A 155 26.16 -2.53 5.44
N GLY A 156 25.25 -1.58 5.72
CA GLY A 156 25.53 -0.16 5.63
C GLY A 156 25.48 0.42 4.21
N LYS A 157 25.10 -0.37 3.19
CA LYS A 157 24.92 0.09 1.82
C LYS A 157 23.68 0.98 1.71
N ARG A 158 23.80 2.16 1.11
CA ARG A 158 22.63 3.00 0.80
C ARG A 158 21.79 2.36 -0.28
N LEU A 159 20.48 2.35 -0.09
CA LEU A 159 19.54 1.70 -1.00
C LEU A 159 18.86 2.68 -1.98
N CYS A 160 18.72 3.95 -1.60
CA CYS A 160 18.08 4.97 -2.43
C CYS A 160 19.01 6.14 -2.81
N ALA A 161 20.32 6.05 -2.54
CA ALA A 161 21.28 7.07 -2.96
C ALA A 161 21.62 6.96 -4.46
N GLU A 162 22.07 8.07 -5.02
CA GLU A 162 22.69 8.10 -6.35
C GLU A 162 24.00 7.34 -6.41
#